data_507660351935d916efbfebe5a4797824
#
_entry.id   507660351935d916efbfebe5a4797824
#
_cell.length_a   1.000
_cell.length_b   1.000
_cell.length_c   1.000
_cell.angle_alpha   90.00
_cell.angle_beta   90.00
_cell.angle_gamma   90.00
#
_symmetry.space_group_name_H-M   'P 1'
#
loop_
_entity.id
_entity.type
_entity.pdbx_description
1 polymer ?
#
loop_
_entity_poly.entity_id
_entity_poly.type
_entity_poly.pdbx_seq_one_letter_code
_entity_poly.pdbx_strand_id
1 'polypeptide(L)'
;MEQQWEVCVFGGGPAGLAVASRLLERGRDVRVLDRPPQTKPWGGESFTGAIRAPLLALGCWEAFLAAGHKEGFERESAWGGEMQAESAIFQPHGPLWHVDRDRFDDDLRAALSARADIFLPYRKLDSVRREAGKWRLVLDGAAEVSAKYLVDATGRARALARRLEARIESHDRLIALTSAVPRGASAADIRSMRIEATPFGWWYAAPTPQGHVLALLTDADLAPPDLRRRLRPAAANSAFTHTEAGQGWLPVGDACASHDPLCGWGVHRAMTNGLRAADAIEAFLRDGDVSPLEDYRQFCFQQYERYLLGLTRRYSMERRWPAAPFWARRHSF
;
A
#
# COMPACT_ATOMS: atom_id res chain seq x y z
N MET A 1 -17.65 14.32 -27.89
CA MET A 1 -17.20 15.37 -26.94
C MET A 1 -16.03 14.78 -26.15
N GLU A 2 -14.91 15.48 -26.05
CA GLU A 2 -13.76 15.07 -25.25
C GLU A 2 -14.19 15.06 -23.75
N GLN A 3 -14.01 13.93 -23.07
CA GLN A 3 -14.29 13.85 -21.62
C GLN A 3 -13.19 14.60 -20.87
N GLN A 4 -13.57 15.63 -20.11
CA GLN A 4 -12.64 16.43 -19.34
C GLN A 4 -12.96 16.31 -17.86
N TRP A 5 -11.96 15.97 -17.04
CA TRP A 5 -12.06 15.80 -15.59
C TRP A 5 -11.17 16.82 -14.84
N GLU A 6 -11.47 17.06 -13.58
CA GLU A 6 -10.54 17.83 -12.75
C GLU A 6 -9.38 16.96 -12.29
N VAL A 7 -9.69 15.79 -11.72
CA VAL A 7 -8.68 14.86 -11.21
C VAL A 7 -8.91 13.47 -11.75
N CYS A 8 -7.83 12.84 -12.23
CA CYS A 8 -7.80 11.46 -12.64
C CYS A 8 -6.88 10.66 -11.71
N VAL A 9 -7.43 9.68 -11.00
CA VAL A 9 -6.71 8.82 -10.07
C VAL A 9 -6.47 7.46 -10.73
N PHE A 10 -5.22 7.07 -10.88
CA PHE A 10 -4.83 5.76 -11.40
C PHE A 10 -4.69 4.77 -10.25
N GLY A 11 -5.61 3.82 -10.14
CA GLY A 11 -5.64 2.77 -9.13
C GLY A 11 -6.69 2.97 -8.05
N GLY A 12 -7.58 1.98 -7.92
CA GLY A 12 -8.68 1.92 -6.94
C GLY A 12 -8.31 1.16 -5.66
N GLY A 13 -7.05 1.19 -5.23
CA GLY A 13 -6.62 0.69 -3.93
C GLY A 13 -6.85 1.71 -2.80
N PRO A 14 -6.51 1.37 -1.53
CA PRO A 14 -6.81 2.21 -0.36
C PRO A 14 -6.33 3.66 -0.48
N ALA A 15 -5.16 3.92 -1.09
CA ALA A 15 -4.65 5.27 -1.29
C ALA A 15 -5.49 6.06 -2.31
N GLY A 16 -5.80 5.46 -3.46
CA GLY A 16 -6.58 6.10 -4.51
C GLY A 16 -8.02 6.36 -4.08
N LEU A 17 -8.64 5.41 -3.35
CA LEU A 17 -9.98 5.58 -2.80
C LEU A 17 -10.02 6.68 -1.73
N ALA A 18 -8.97 6.81 -0.91
CA ALA A 18 -8.88 7.90 0.06
C ALA A 18 -8.77 9.28 -0.63
N VAL A 19 -7.98 9.39 -1.69
CA VAL A 19 -7.89 10.61 -2.50
C VAL A 19 -9.25 10.94 -3.12
N ALA A 20 -9.86 9.96 -3.81
CA ALA A 20 -11.13 10.17 -4.51
C ALA A 20 -12.26 10.54 -3.55
N SER A 21 -12.38 9.86 -2.42
CA SER A 21 -13.39 10.15 -1.41
C SER A 21 -13.29 11.59 -0.90
N ARG A 22 -12.08 12.02 -0.52
CA ARG A 22 -11.87 13.38 0.01
C ARG A 22 -12.13 14.46 -1.03
N LEU A 23 -11.70 14.26 -2.28
CA LEU A 23 -11.94 15.22 -3.36
C LEU A 23 -13.44 15.31 -3.72
N LEU A 24 -14.17 14.19 -3.72
CA LEU A 24 -15.63 14.20 -3.88
C LEU A 24 -16.34 14.97 -2.75
N GLU A 25 -15.90 14.83 -1.51
CA GLU A 25 -16.40 15.60 -0.37
C GLU A 25 -16.20 17.11 -0.55
N ARG A 26 -15.17 17.50 -1.31
CA ARG A 26 -14.88 18.89 -1.68
C ARG A 26 -15.60 19.35 -2.95
N GLY A 27 -16.45 18.50 -3.54
CA GLY A 27 -17.22 18.82 -4.75
C GLY A 27 -16.42 18.78 -6.05
N ARG A 28 -15.26 18.10 -6.08
CA ARG A 28 -14.42 17.99 -7.28
C ARG A 28 -14.89 16.89 -8.22
N ASP A 29 -14.74 17.12 -9.53
CA ASP A 29 -14.95 16.09 -10.55
C ASP A 29 -13.75 15.16 -10.61
N VAL A 30 -13.93 13.95 -10.05
CA VAL A 30 -12.89 12.93 -9.92
C VAL A 30 -13.27 11.68 -10.69
N ARG A 31 -12.30 11.09 -11.37
CA ARG A 31 -12.43 9.75 -11.96
C ARG A 31 -11.33 8.84 -11.45
N VAL A 32 -11.69 7.62 -11.14
CA VAL A 32 -10.78 6.56 -10.74
C VAL A 32 -10.63 5.58 -11.89
N LEU A 33 -9.47 5.61 -12.52
CA LEU A 33 -9.08 4.63 -13.53
C LEU A 33 -8.53 3.41 -12.81
N ASP A 34 -9.24 2.30 -12.86
CA ASP A 34 -8.83 1.07 -12.20
C ASP A 34 -8.86 -0.11 -13.14
N ARG A 35 -7.92 -1.03 -12.94
CA ARG A 35 -7.92 -2.30 -13.66
C ARG A 35 -8.98 -3.21 -13.08
N PRO A 36 -9.54 -4.12 -13.90
CA PRO A 36 -10.44 -5.14 -13.40
C PRO A 36 -9.83 -5.84 -12.17
N PRO A 37 -10.64 -6.18 -11.17
CA PRO A 37 -10.16 -6.87 -9.98
C PRO A 37 -9.34 -8.09 -10.34
N GLN A 38 -8.15 -8.21 -9.75
CA GLN A 38 -7.33 -9.40 -9.85
C GLN A 38 -7.22 -9.99 -8.45
N THR A 39 -7.36 -11.31 -8.35
CA THR A 39 -7.16 -12.02 -7.07
C THR A 39 -5.79 -11.65 -6.49
N LYS A 40 -5.80 -11.06 -5.31
CA LYS A 40 -4.55 -10.66 -4.67
C LYS A 40 -3.81 -11.87 -4.15
N PRO A 41 -2.48 -11.92 -4.30
CA PRO A 41 -1.70 -13.08 -3.87
C PRO A 41 -1.68 -13.27 -2.35
N TRP A 42 -2.07 -12.23 -1.57
CA TRP A 42 -1.91 -12.23 -0.12
C TRP A 42 -3.05 -12.90 0.65
N GLY A 43 -4.27 -12.93 0.13
CA GLY A 43 -5.45 -13.52 0.78
C GLY A 43 -5.89 -12.84 2.08
N GLY A 44 -5.00 -12.10 2.74
CA GLY A 44 -5.25 -11.39 3.99
C GLY A 44 -3.99 -10.84 4.63
N GLU A 45 -4.16 -9.96 5.61
CA GLU A 45 -3.07 -9.37 6.40
C GLU A 45 -3.55 -8.87 7.76
N SER A 46 -2.62 -8.47 8.62
CA SER A 46 -2.94 -7.86 9.91
C SER A 46 -2.73 -6.36 9.87
N PHE A 47 -3.76 -5.60 10.24
CA PHE A 47 -3.67 -4.16 10.45
C PHE A 47 -3.45 -3.84 11.92
N THR A 48 -2.75 -2.76 12.21
CA THR A 48 -2.75 -2.20 13.57
C THR A 48 -4.09 -1.51 13.85
N GLY A 49 -4.48 -1.37 15.12
CA GLY A 49 -5.70 -0.66 15.53
C GLY A 49 -5.75 0.80 15.05
N ALA A 50 -4.61 1.39 14.67
CA ALA A 50 -4.53 2.72 14.08
C ALA A 50 -5.34 2.86 12.77
N ILE A 51 -5.69 1.74 12.09
CA ILE A 51 -6.54 1.75 10.89
C ILE A 51 -7.90 2.39 11.13
N ARG A 52 -8.37 2.43 12.37
CA ARG A 52 -9.65 3.06 12.75
C ARG A 52 -9.72 4.53 12.32
N ALA A 53 -8.65 5.29 12.52
CA ALA A 53 -8.67 6.72 12.24
C ALA A 53 -8.95 7.06 10.75
N PRO A 54 -8.22 6.51 9.76
CA PRO A 54 -8.55 6.76 8.36
C PRO A 54 -9.89 6.14 7.93
N LEU A 55 -10.32 5.01 8.50
CA LEU A 55 -11.63 4.45 8.20
C LEU A 55 -12.78 5.33 8.69
N LEU A 56 -12.65 5.94 9.87
CA LEU A 56 -13.61 6.94 10.36
C LEU A 56 -13.63 8.17 9.44
N ALA A 57 -12.47 8.67 9.02
CA ALA A 57 -12.36 9.80 8.11
C ALA A 57 -13.00 9.54 6.73
N LEU A 58 -13.08 8.29 6.31
CA LEU A 58 -13.71 7.85 5.06
C LEU A 58 -15.18 7.41 5.24
N GLY A 59 -15.72 7.42 6.46
CA GLY A 59 -17.07 6.92 6.75
C GLY A 59 -17.22 5.40 6.58
N CYS A 60 -16.10 4.63 6.62
CA CYS A 60 -16.09 3.20 6.35
C CYS A 60 -15.92 2.33 7.61
N TRP A 61 -15.83 2.93 8.79
CA TRP A 61 -15.54 2.20 10.02
C TRP A 61 -16.64 1.19 10.39
N GLU A 62 -17.91 1.57 10.31
CA GLU A 62 -19.02 0.68 10.64
C GLU A 62 -19.14 -0.49 9.64
N ALA A 63 -18.92 -0.23 8.35
CA ALA A 63 -18.86 -1.28 7.34
C ALA A 63 -17.70 -2.25 7.60
N PHE A 64 -16.53 -1.73 8.00
CA PHE A 64 -15.38 -2.54 8.38
C PHE A 64 -15.69 -3.48 9.56
N LEU A 65 -16.38 -2.98 10.61
CA LEU A 65 -16.80 -3.80 11.74
C LEU A 65 -17.81 -4.89 11.31
N ALA A 66 -18.73 -4.55 10.42
CA ALA A 66 -19.74 -5.49 9.91
C ALA A 66 -19.18 -6.55 8.95
N ALA A 67 -17.98 -6.34 8.39
CA ALA A 67 -17.36 -7.24 7.40
C ALA A 67 -16.86 -8.57 7.98
N GLY A 68 -16.87 -8.75 9.31
CA GLY A 68 -16.43 -9.98 9.98
C GLY A 68 -14.92 -10.17 10.03
N HIS A 69 -14.15 -9.08 9.92
CA HIS A 69 -12.72 -9.08 10.24
C HIS A 69 -12.50 -9.44 11.70
N LYS A 70 -11.38 -10.07 12.04
CA LYS A 70 -11.13 -10.58 13.38
C LYS A 70 -10.19 -9.70 14.16
N GLU A 71 -10.53 -9.40 15.40
CA GLU A 71 -9.59 -8.81 16.35
C GLU A 71 -8.50 -9.81 16.73
N GLY A 72 -7.26 -9.30 16.85
CA GLY A 72 -6.09 -10.04 17.30
C GLY A 72 -5.48 -9.37 18.53
N PHE A 73 -5.42 -10.09 19.62
CA PHE A 73 -4.95 -9.57 20.92
C PHE A 73 -3.52 -9.98 21.24
N GLU A 74 -2.90 -10.77 20.37
CA GLU A 74 -1.56 -11.30 20.59
C GLU A 74 -0.75 -11.25 19.28
N ARG A 75 0.54 -10.99 19.42
CA ARG A 75 1.53 -11.16 18.38
C ARG A 75 2.72 -11.93 18.91
N GLU A 76 3.28 -12.79 18.08
CA GLU A 76 4.46 -13.59 18.41
C GLU A 76 5.64 -13.13 17.53
N SER A 77 6.82 -13.09 18.11
CA SER A 77 8.03 -12.68 17.38
C SER A 77 9.24 -13.47 17.86
N ALA A 78 9.94 -14.12 16.93
CA ALA A 78 11.27 -14.67 17.12
C ALA A 78 12.28 -13.82 16.32
N TRP A 79 12.65 -12.66 16.89
CA TRP A 79 13.54 -11.70 16.29
C TRP A 79 14.64 -11.30 17.26
N GLY A 80 15.87 -11.64 16.93
CA GLY A 80 17.03 -11.44 17.82
C GLY A 80 17.13 -12.41 19.00
N GLY A 81 16.21 -13.38 19.09
CA GLY A 81 16.12 -14.32 20.21
C GLY A 81 15.07 -15.41 19.99
N GLU A 82 14.66 -16.04 21.08
CA GLU A 82 13.59 -17.03 21.11
C GLU A 82 12.22 -16.38 20.85
N MET A 83 11.22 -17.24 20.56
CA MET A 83 9.84 -16.80 20.36
C MET A 83 9.28 -16.13 21.61
N GLN A 84 8.79 -14.92 21.46
CA GLN A 84 8.14 -14.14 22.51
C GLN A 84 6.73 -13.76 22.07
N ALA A 85 5.78 -13.86 22.98
CA ALA A 85 4.42 -13.38 22.78
C ALA A 85 4.24 -12.02 23.47
N GLU A 86 3.63 -11.09 22.75
CA GLU A 86 3.28 -9.77 23.27
C GLU A 86 1.77 -9.53 23.14
N SER A 87 1.15 -9.06 24.22
CA SER A 87 -0.25 -8.66 24.16
C SER A 87 -0.45 -7.36 23.38
N ALA A 88 -1.37 -7.39 22.43
CA ALA A 88 -1.77 -6.20 21.68
C ALA A 88 -2.81 -5.33 22.44
N ILE A 89 -3.37 -5.81 23.56
CA ILE A 89 -4.35 -5.09 24.39
C ILE A 89 -3.77 -3.76 24.91
N PHE A 90 -2.47 -3.77 25.26
CA PHE A 90 -1.79 -2.58 25.80
C PHE A 90 -1.18 -1.69 24.71
N GLN A 91 -1.43 -1.95 23.44
CA GLN A 91 -0.93 -1.09 22.37
C GLN A 91 -1.76 0.22 22.31
N PRO A 92 -1.13 1.37 22.01
CA PRO A 92 -1.79 2.69 22.04
C PRO A 92 -3.04 2.79 21.15
N HIS A 93 -3.13 1.96 20.12
CA HIS A 93 -4.22 1.97 19.14
C HIS A 93 -5.19 0.79 19.27
N GLY A 94 -5.08 0.01 20.37
CA GLY A 94 -5.91 -1.18 20.60
C GLY A 94 -5.46 -2.41 19.79
N PRO A 95 -6.35 -3.40 19.63
CA PRO A 95 -6.03 -4.70 19.04
C PRO A 95 -5.58 -4.60 17.59
N LEU A 96 -4.95 -5.67 17.10
CA LEU A 96 -4.73 -5.90 15.68
C LEU A 96 -6.06 -6.30 15.02
N TRP A 97 -6.13 -6.15 13.71
CA TRP A 97 -7.23 -6.64 12.89
C TRP A 97 -6.71 -7.59 11.84
N HIS A 98 -7.15 -8.84 11.87
CA HIS A 98 -6.87 -9.84 10.84
C HIS A 98 -7.94 -9.76 9.77
N VAL A 99 -7.55 -9.27 8.59
CA VAL A 99 -8.48 -8.89 7.54
C VAL A 99 -8.41 -9.82 6.33
N ASP A 100 -9.56 -10.01 5.71
CA ASP A 100 -9.66 -10.44 4.33
C ASP A 100 -9.43 -9.22 3.43
N ARG A 101 -8.34 -9.22 2.67
CA ARG A 101 -7.96 -8.07 1.85
C ARG A 101 -8.87 -7.85 0.66
N ASP A 102 -9.38 -8.91 0.04
CA ASP A 102 -10.28 -8.75 -1.10
C ASP A 102 -11.59 -8.14 -0.61
N ARG A 103 -12.15 -8.66 0.48
CA ARG A 103 -13.35 -8.10 1.10
C ARG A 103 -13.16 -6.65 1.54
N PHE A 104 -12.05 -6.35 2.20
CA PHE A 104 -11.74 -4.99 2.65
C PHE A 104 -11.68 -3.97 1.51
N ASP A 105 -10.99 -4.31 0.42
CA ASP A 105 -10.86 -3.43 -0.72
C ASP A 105 -12.19 -3.29 -1.49
N ASP A 106 -13.00 -4.36 -1.56
CA ASP A 106 -14.33 -4.34 -2.17
C ASP A 106 -15.31 -3.49 -1.38
N ASP A 107 -15.30 -3.56 -0.03
CA ASP A 107 -16.15 -2.74 0.83
C ASP A 107 -15.79 -1.25 0.73
N LEU A 108 -14.50 -0.89 0.67
CA LEU A 108 -14.07 0.49 0.43
C LEU A 108 -14.55 1.00 -0.94
N ARG A 109 -14.43 0.16 -1.98
CA ARG A 109 -14.89 0.49 -3.33
C ARG A 109 -16.41 0.67 -3.35
N ALA A 110 -17.17 -0.24 -2.74
CA ALA A 110 -18.63 -0.19 -2.67
C ALA A 110 -19.12 1.07 -1.96
N ALA A 111 -18.50 1.44 -0.85
CA ALA A 111 -18.81 2.66 -0.12
C ALA A 111 -18.65 3.92 -0.98
N LEU A 112 -17.64 3.95 -1.86
CA LEU A 112 -17.41 5.09 -2.74
C LEU A 112 -18.35 5.06 -3.96
N SER A 113 -18.60 3.87 -4.55
CA SER A 113 -19.54 3.68 -5.67
C SER A 113 -20.98 4.06 -5.30
N ALA A 114 -21.37 3.89 -4.03
CA ALA A 114 -22.68 4.30 -3.54
C ALA A 114 -22.86 5.84 -3.52
N ARG A 115 -21.76 6.59 -3.54
CA ARG A 115 -21.77 8.07 -3.51
C ARG A 115 -21.72 8.69 -4.89
N ALA A 116 -20.98 8.08 -5.82
CA ALA A 116 -20.80 8.62 -7.17
C ALA A 116 -20.31 7.53 -8.15
N ASP A 117 -20.75 7.64 -9.40
CA ASP A 117 -20.25 6.81 -10.50
C ASP A 117 -18.94 7.40 -11.04
N ILE A 118 -17.84 7.02 -10.42
CA ILE A 118 -16.51 7.55 -10.72
C ILE A 118 -15.53 6.52 -11.25
N PHE A 119 -15.89 5.24 -11.19
CA PHE A 119 -14.98 4.17 -11.59
C PHE A 119 -15.05 3.91 -13.08
N LEU A 120 -13.88 3.99 -13.72
CA LEU A 120 -13.71 3.69 -15.15
C LEU A 120 -12.72 2.54 -15.30
N PRO A 121 -13.16 1.38 -15.77
CA PRO A 121 -12.26 0.27 -16.03
C PRO A 121 -11.36 0.60 -17.22
N TYR A 122 -10.08 0.28 -17.12
CA TYR A 122 -9.14 0.33 -18.23
C TYR A 122 -8.19 -0.85 -18.18
N ARG A 123 -7.66 -1.25 -19.33
CA ARG A 123 -6.67 -2.33 -19.41
C ARG A 123 -5.26 -1.78 -19.60
N LYS A 124 -5.14 -0.73 -20.42
CA LYS A 124 -3.85 -0.17 -20.81
C LYS A 124 -3.89 1.35 -20.91
N LEU A 125 -2.89 2.00 -20.35
CA LEU A 125 -2.58 3.39 -20.61
C LEU A 125 -1.59 3.45 -21.79
N ASP A 126 -2.04 3.86 -22.96
CA ASP A 126 -1.21 3.89 -24.18
C ASP A 126 -0.30 5.11 -24.19
N SER A 127 -0.83 6.29 -23.91
CA SER A 127 -0.04 7.51 -23.80
C SER A 127 -0.55 8.44 -22.71
N VAL A 128 0.37 9.24 -22.18
CA VAL A 128 0.10 10.35 -21.27
C VAL A 128 0.98 11.53 -21.70
N ARG A 129 0.39 12.69 -21.95
CA ARG A 129 1.08 13.90 -22.38
C ARG A 129 0.48 15.10 -21.71
N ARG A 130 1.28 16.16 -21.49
CA ARG A 130 0.80 17.44 -20.98
C ARG A 130 0.75 18.45 -22.10
N GLU A 131 -0.43 18.99 -22.39
CA GLU A 131 -0.67 19.95 -23.46
C GLU A 131 -1.55 21.09 -22.94
N ALA A 132 -1.15 22.32 -23.20
CA ALA A 132 -1.87 23.53 -22.77
C ALA A 132 -2.29 23.52 -21.27
N GLY A 133 -1.41 23.02 -20.39
CA GLY A 133 -1.64 22.94 -18.94
C GLY A 133 -2.52 21.78 -18.47
N LYS A 134 -3.02 20.94 -19.36
CA LYS A 134 -3.82 19.74 -19.06
C LYS A 134 -3.11 18.47 -19.47
N TRP A 135 -3.48 17.38 -18.83
CA TRP A 135 -3.05 16.04 -19.20
C TRP A 135 -3.99 15.46 -20.25
N ARG A 136 -3.44 14.88 -21.30
CA ARG A 136 -4.14 14.06 -22.28
C ARG A 136 -3.73 12.62 -22.13
N LEU A 137 -4.72 11.75 -22.05
CA LEU A 137 -4.55 10.32 -21.82
C LEU A 137 -5.21 9.56 -22.96
N VAL A 138 -4.51 8.55 -23.48
CA VAL A 138 -5.09 7.58 -24.41
C VAL A 138 -5.18 6.25 -23.70
N LEU A 139 -6.40 5.72 -23.60
CA LEU A 139 -6.72 4.47 -22.92
C LEU A 139 -7.23 3.45 -23.92
N ASP A 140 -6.78 2.21 -23.81
CA ASP A 140 -7.27 1.06 -24.59
C ASP A 140 -7.32 1.28 -26.12
N GLY A 141 -6.37 2.06 -26.64
CA GLY A 141 -6.14 2.31 -28.06
C GLY A 141 -7.01 3.38 -28.72
N ALA A 142 -8.08 3.87 -28.06
CA ALA A 142 -9.00 4.79 -28.71
C ALA A 142 -9.66 5.84 -27.79
N ALA A 143 -9.83 5.56 -26.51
CA ALA A 143 -10.48 6.49 -25.60
C ALA A 143 -9.51 7.62 -25.22
N GLU A 144 -9.76 8.83 -25.71
CA GLU A 144 -9.02 10.04 -25.35
C GLU A 144 -9.78 10.81 -24.28
N VAL A 145 -9.09 11.05 -23.17
CA VAL A 145 -9.62 11.80 -22.02
C VAL A 145 -8.62 12.85 -21.57
N SER A 146 -9.11 13.92 -20.94
CA SER A 146 -8.25 14.95 -20.39
C SER A 146 -8.51 15.19 -18.90
N ALA A 147 -7.47 15.58 -18.15
CA ALA A 147 -7.55 15.92 -16.75
C ALA A 147 -6.66 17.13 -16.40
N LYS A 148 -7.06 17.91 -15.40
CA LYS A 148 -6.23 19.00 -14.88
C LYS A 148 -5.09 18.45 -14.01
N TYR A 149 -5.36 17.39 -13.23
CA TYR A 149 -4.43 16.80 -12.30
C TYR A 149 -4.47 15.26 -12.33
N LEU A 150 -3.29 14.62 -12.22
CA LEU A 150 -3.19 13.16 -12.17
C LEU A 150 -2.67 12.69 -10.80
N VAL A 151 -3.16 11.53 -10.37
CA VAL A 151 -2.70 10.87 -9.15
C VAL A 151 -2.27 9.44 -9.49
N ASP A 152 -1.00 9.10 -9.21
CA ASP A 152 -0.53 7.72 -9.29
C ASP A 152 -0.80 6.99 -7.97
N ALA A 153 -1.86 6.20 -7.94
CA ALA A 153 -2.24 5.31 -6.84
C ALA A 153 -2.09 3.82 -7.24
N THR A 154 -1.23 3.53 -8.24
CA THR A 154 -1.06 2.17 -8.78
C THR A 154 -0.17 1.27 -7.91
N GLY A 155 0.11 1.70 -6.67
CA GLY A 155 0.89 0.94 -5.72
C GLY A 155 2.33 0.71 -6.21
N ARG A 156 2.90 -0.44 -5.88
CA ARG A 156 4.28 -0.77 -6.23
C ARG A 156 4.56 -0.84 -7.74
N ALA A 157 3.52 -0.92 -8.57
CA ALA A 157 3.66 -0.86 -10.03
C ALA A 157 4.17 0.51 -10.51
N ARG A 158 3.79 1.61 -9.80
CA ARG A 158 4.19 2.99 -10.15
C ARG A 158 3.95 3.28 -11.64
N ALA A 159 2.77 2.88 -12.12
CA ALA A 159 2.52 2.82 -13.57
C ALA A 159 2.57 4.19 -14.24
N LEU A 160 2.01 5.21 -13.60
CA LEU A 160 2.07 6.58 -14.10
C LEU A 160 3.46 7.20 -13.89
N ALA A 161 4.06 7.02 -12.72
CA ALA A 161 5.40 7.52 -12.40
C ALA A 161 6.44 7.03 -13.42
N ARG A 162 6.39 5.73 -13.79
CA ARG A 162 7.28 5.16 -14.81
C ARG A 162 7.04 5.72 -16.20
N ARG A 163 5.78 6.01 -16.56
CA ARG A 163 5.42 6.64 -17.83
C ARG A 163 5.89 8.09 -17.93
N LEU A 164 5.92 8.79 -16.80
CA LEU A 164 6.40 10.16 -16.67
C LEU A 164 7.91 10.23 -16.36
N GLU A 165 8.61 9.10 -16.44
CA GLU A 165 10.05 8.98 -16.24
C GLU A 165 10.53 9.54 -14.89
N ALA A 166 9.68 9.46 -13.86
CA ALA A 166 10.04 9.89 -12.52
C ALA A 166 11.18 9.04 -11.95
N ARG A 167 12.09 9.69 -11.23
CA ARG A 167 13.18 9.00 -10.54
C ARG A 167 12.59 8.13 -9.41
N ILE A 168 12.80 6.83 -9.50
CA ILE A 168 12.41 5.85 -8.48
C ILE A 168 13.69 5.33 -7.83
N GLU A 169 13.83 5.55 -6.54
CA GLU A 169 14.95 5.08 -5.74
C GLU A 169 14.53 3.83 -4.96
N SER A 170 15.16 2.69 -5.25
CA SER A 170 14.92 1.43 -4.55
C SER A 170 16.01 1.20 -3.52
N HIS A 171 15.63 0.98 -2.27
CA HIS A 171 16.56 0.81 -1.16
C HIS A 171 17.03 -0.63 -0.98
N ASP A 172 16.18 -1.61 -1.30
CA ASP A 172 16.45 -3.04 -1.14
C ASP A 172 15.83 -3.88 -2.27
N ARG A 173 15.98 -5.22 -2.19
CA ARG A 173 15.50 -6.19 -3.19
C ARG A 173 14.49 -7.18 -2.61
N LEU A 174 13.84 -6.81 -1.50
CA LEU A 174 12.93 -7.68 -0.79
C LEU A 174 11.75 -8.11 -1.66
N ILE A 175 11.46 -9.38 -1.63
CA ILE A 175 10.23 -9.98 -2.17
C ILE A 175 9.51 -10.74 -1.08
N ALA A 176 8.22 -10.92 -1.26
CA ALA A 176 7.40 -11.83 -0.47
C ALA A 176 6.99 -13.02 -1.33
N LEU A 177 7.20 -14.22 -0.83
CA LEU A 177 6.66 -15.46 -1.37
C LEU A 177 5.46 -15.86 -0.53
N THR A 178 4.25 -15.81 -1.07
CA THR A 178 3.01 -15.88 -0.30
C THR A 178 2.15 -17.09 -0.62
N SER A 179 1.41 -17.54 0.38
CA SER A 179 0.36 -18.55 0.25
C SER A 179 -0.80 -18.23 1.18
N ALA A 180 -2.02 -18.30 0.65
CA ALA A 180 -3.23 -18.38 1.45
C ALA A 180 -3.54 -19.86 1.72
N VAL A 181 -3.73 -20.22 2.99
CA VAL A 181 -4.02 -21.58 3.41
C VAL A 181 -5.44 -21.62 3.97
N PRO A 182 -6.37 -22.32 3.31
CA PRO A 182 -7.75 -22.44 3.77
C PRO A 182 -7.84 -23.12 5.15
N ARG A 183 -8.90 -22.81 5.89
CA ARG A 183 -9.18 -23.42 7.19
C ARG A 183 -9.26 -24.95 7.07
N GLY A 184 -8.56 -25.66 7.93
CA GLY A 184 -8.52 -27.14 7.93
C GLY A 184 -7.57 -27.77 6.90
N ALA A 185 -6.93 -26.99 6.04
CA ALA A 185 -5.96 -27.52 5.07
C ALA A 185 -4.55 -27.75 5.67
N SER A 186 -4.31 -27.29 6.89
CA SER A 186 -3.04 -27.46 7.61
C SER A 186 -3.32 -27.90 9.04
N ALA A 187 -2.42 -28.72 9.60
CA ALA A 187 -2.44 -29.09 11.03
C ALA A 187 -1.96 -27.93 11.93
N ALA A 188 -1.32 -26.89 11.37
CA ALA A 188 -0.89 -25.73 12.12
C ALA A 188 -2.08 -24.80 12.37
N ASP A 189 -2.45 -24.61 13.64
CA ASP A 189 -3.47 -23.66 14.08
C ASP A 189 -2.79 -22.31 14.38
N ILE A 190 -2.81 -21.41 13.40
CA ILE A 190 -2.26 -20.06 13.55
C ILE A 190 -3.34 -19.16 14.12
N ARG A 191 -3.22 -18.81 15.41
CA ARG A 191 -4.20 -18.02 16.17
C ARG A 191 -3.81 -16.57 16.34
N SER A 192 -2.49 -16.27 16.26
CA SER A 192 -1.91 -14.94 16.41
C SER A 192 -1.07 -14.57 15.20
N MET A 193 -0.77 -13.29 15.03
CA MET A 193 0.21 -12.84 14.07
C MET A 193 1.60 -13.26 14.56
N ARG A 194 2.38 -13.91 13.68
CA ARG A 194 3.73 -14.38 13.98
C ARG A 194 4.74 -13.85 12.98
N ILE A 195 5.90 -13.43 13.49
CA ILE A 195 7.08 -13.07 12.72
C ILE A 195 8.26 -13.90 13.23
N GLU A 196 8.95 -14.59 12.33
CA GLU A 196 10.07 -15.46 12.69
C GLU A 196 11.25 -15.26 11.74
N ALA A 197 12.36 -14.75 12.24
CA ALA A 197 13.59 -14.59 11.48
C ALA A 197 14.28 -15.93 11.23
N THR A 198 14.86 -16.09 10.05
CA THR A 198 15.60 -17.27 9.57
C THR A 198 16.93 -16.83 8.92
N PRO A 199 17.89 -17.72 8.65
CA PRO A 199 19.15 -17.33 8.02
C PRO A 199 19.02 -16.61 6.66
N PHE A 200 17.91 -16.81 5.94
CA PHE A 200 17.71 -16.30 4.58
C PHE A 200 16.56 -15.30 4.45
N GLY A 201 16.03 -14.80 5.57
CA GLY A 201 14.89 -13.88 5.58
C GLY A 201 14.04 -14.02 6.82
N TRP A 202 12.73 -13.82 6.70
CA TRP A 202 11.81 -13.99 7.81
C TRP A 202 10.43 -14.43 7.33
N TRP A 203 9.78 -15.24 8.17
CA TRP A 203 8.42 -15.68 7.96
C TRP A 203 7.43 -14.74 8.63
N TYR A 204 6.34 -14.50 7.92
CA TYR A 204 5.13 -13.89 8.46
C TYR A 204 4.01 -14.91 8.37
N ALA A 205 3.25 -15.06 9.44
CA ALA A 205 2.03 -15.84 9.49
C ALA A 205 0.95 -15.06 10.23
N ALA A 206 -0.29 -15.10 9.74
CA ALA A 206 -1.42 -14.50 10.42
C ALA A 206 -2.72 -15.23 10.11
N PRO A 207 -3.66 -15.30 11.07
CA PRO A 207 -5.00 -15.78 10.79
C PRO A 207 -5.72 -14.84 9.83
N THR A 208 -6.69 -15.38 9.11
CA THR A 208 -7.64 -14.64 8.29
C THR A 208 -9.05 -15.19 8.55
N PRO A 209 -10.13 -14.52 8.14
CA PRO A 209 -11.47 -15.07 8.25
C PRO A 209 -11.63 -16.45 7.60
N GLN A 210 -10.91 -16.71 6.48
CA GLN A 210 -11.01 -17.95 5.70
C GLN A 210 -9.97 -19.03 6.06
N GLY A 211 -8.95 -18.69 6.88
CA GLY A 211 -7.86 -19.60 7.21
C GLY A 211 -6.67 -18.86 7.78
N HIS A 212 -5.54 -18.92 7.09
CA HIS A 212 -4.36 -18.13 7.43
C HIS A 212 -3.52 -17.80 6.18
N VAL A 213 -2.70 -16.78 6.30
CA VAL A 213 -1.70 -16.41 5.30
C VAL A 213 -0.31 -16.75 5.82
N LEU A 214 0.55 -17.22 4.90
CA LEU A 214 1.98 -17.42 5.12
C LEU A 214 2.74 -16.61 4.09
N ALA A 215 3.81 -15.93 4.51
CA ALA A 215 4.71 -15.23 3.62
C ALA A 215 6.16 -15.39 4.07
N LEU A 216 7.04 -15.77 3.14
CA LEU A 216 8.48 -15.67 3.32
C LEU A 216 8.95 -14.36 2.70
N LEU A 217 9.54 -13.50 3.51
CA LEU A 217 10.19 -12.26 3.08
C LEU A 217 11.68 -12.53 2.95
N THR A 218 12.20 -12.39 1.72
CA THR A 218 13.61 -12.67 1.41
C THR A 218 14.05 -11.83 0.21
N ASP A 219 15.34 -11.75 -0.06
CA ASP A 219 15.81 -11.10 -1.29
C ASP A 219 15.57 -12.00 -2.50
N ALA A 220 15.28 -11.39 -3.65
CA ALA A 220 14.90 -12.11 -4.86
C ALA A 220 15.94 -13.13 -5.32
N ASP A 221 17.24 -12.84 -5.10
CA ASP A 221 18.38 -13.71 -5.45
C ASP A 221 18.68 -14.78 -4.39
N LEU A 222 18.14 -14.63 -3.17
CA LEU A 222 18.30 -15.59 -2.06
C LEU A 222 17.09 -16.49 -1.86
N ALA A 223 16.02 -16.27 -2.60
CA ALA A 223 14.78 -17.02 -2.44
C ALA A 223 14.97 -18.51 -2.79
N PRO A 224 14.62 -19.45 -1.88
CA PRO A 224 14.77 -20.87 -2.13
C PRO A 224 14.00 -21.30 -3.41
N PRO A 225 14.65 -22.01 -4.35
CA PRO A 225 14.03 -22.36 -5.65
C PRO A 225 12.70 -23.13 -5.51
N ASP A 226 12.60 -24.01 -4.52
CA ASP A 226 11.38 -24.80 -4.29
C ASP A 226 10.22 -23.94 -3.82
N LEU A 227 10.46 -22.98 -2.95
CA LEU A 227 9.44 -22.04 -2.48
C LEU A 227 9.03 -21.08 -3.59
N ARG A 228 9.96 -20.62 -4.44
CA ARG A 228 9.63 -19.80 -5.62
C ARG A 228 8.70 -20.49 -6.61
N ARG A 229 8.78 -21.82 -6.72
CA ARG A 229 7.88 -22.60 -7.59
C ARG A 229 6.50 -22.83 -6.98
N ARG A 230 6.41 -22.88 -5.66
CA ARG A 230 5.18 -23.22 -4.92
C ARG A 230 4.40 -22.01 -4.45
N LEU A 231 5.08 -20.91 -4.17
CA LEU A 231 4.51 -19.70 -3.60
C LEU A 231 4.43 -18.59 -4.64
N ARG A 232 3.48 -17.66 -4.45
CA ARG A 232 3.31 -16.53 -5.36
C ARG A 232 4.26 -15.39 -4.99
N PRO A 233 5.14 -14.94 -5.90
CA PRO A 233 6.04 -13.83 -5.62
C PRO A 233 5.30 -12.49 -5.74
N ALA A 234 5.63 -11.58 -4.81
CA ALA A 234 5.18 -10.19 -4.84
C ALA A 234 6.34 -9.26 -4.43
N ALA A 235 6.40 -8.07 -5.01
CA ALA A 235 7.37 -7.07 -4.60
C ALA A 235 7.09 -6.60 -3.15
N ALA A 236 8.13 -6.59 -2.32
CA ALA A 236 8.08 -6.17 -0.92
C ALA A 236 9.13 -5.11 -0.57
N ASN A 237 9.93 -4.69 -1.56
CA ASN A 237 11.05 -3.77 -1.41
C ASN A 237 10.63 -2.36 -1.00
N SER A 238 11.51 -1.69 -0.26
CA SER A 238 11.40 -0.28 0.05
C SER A 238 11.84 0.56 -1.15
N ALA A 239 11.02 1.54 -1.53
CA ALA A 239 11.39 2.46 -2.61
C ALA A 239 10.62 3.78 -2.48
N PHE A 240 11.22 4.86 -2.98
CA PHE A 240 10.64 6.20 -3.00
C PHE A 240 10.59 6.76 -4.43
N THR A 241 9.49 7.43 -4.77
CA THR A 241 9.31 8.11 -6.05
C THR A 241 9.52 9.61 -5.87
N HIS A 242 10.55 10.15 -6.49
CA HIS A 242 10.84 11.59 -6.49
C HIS A 242 9.98 12.30 -7.51
N THR A 243 9.34 13.40 -7.10
CA THR A 243 8.53 14.28 -7.95
C THR A 243 8.79 15.74 -7.59
N GLU A 244 8.40 16.65 -8.45
CA GLU A 244 8.43 18.08 -8.20
C GLU A 244 7.01 18.61 -8.05
N ALA A 245 6.79 19.58 -7.17
CA ALA A 245 5.51 20.27 -7.05
C ALA A 245 5.21 21.06 -8.34
N GLY A 246 3.95 21.20 -8.68
CA GLY A 246 3.53 21.99 -9.85
C GLY A 246 3.57 21.27 -11.19
N GLN A 247 4.08 20.05 -11.28
CA GLN A 247 4.03 19.26 -12.51
C GLN A 247 2.61 18.79 -12.90
N GLY A 248 1.60 19.02 -12.04
CA GLY A 248 0.20 18.65 -12.29
C GLY A 248 -0.07 17.16 -12.05
N TRP A 249 0.80 16.48 -11.33
CA TRP A 249 0.59 15.12 -10.87
C TRP A 249 1.37 14.82 -9.58
N LEU A 250 0.94 13.79 -8.84
CA LEU A 250 1.68 13.27 -7.69
C LEU A 250 1.39 11.78 -7.46
N PRO A 251 2.34 11.04 -6.86
CA PRO A 251 2.12 9.67 -6.40
C PRO A 251 1.58 9.63 -4.96
N VAL A 252 0.77 8.59 -4.64
CA VAL A 252 0.24 8.33 -3.30
C VAL A 252 0.42 6.87 -2.90
N GLY A 253 0.38 6.58 -1.61
CA GLY A 253 0.54 5.23 -1.08
C GLY A 253 1.88 4.61 -1.52
N ASP A 254 1.86 3.32 -1.86
CA ASP A 254 3.07 2.59 -2.30
C ASP A 254 3.65 3.11 -3.63
N ALA A 255 2.88 3.84 -4.43
CA ALA A 255 3.41 4.50 -5.62
C ALA A 255 4.33 5.68 -5.24
N CYS A 256 4.06 6.37 -4.14
CA CYS A 256 4.92 7.39 -3.57
C CYS A 256 6.08 6.76 -2.79
N ALA A 257 5.74 6.00 -1.74
CA ALA A 257 6.70 5.38 -0.84
C ALA A 257 6.26 3.97 -0.47
N SER A 258 6.91 2.95 -1.00
CA SER A 258 6.69 1.57 -0.59
C SER A 258 7.62 1.19 0.56
N HIS A 259 7.09 0.39 1.47
CA HIS A 259 7.74 0.04 2.72
C HIS A 259 7.86 -1.48 2.86
N ASP A 260 8.90 -1.94 3.55
CA ASP A 260 9.03 -3.31 3.99
C ASP A 260 7.81 -3.70 4.84
N PRO A 261 7.16 -4.85 4.58
CA PRO A 261 6.01 -5.32 5.34
C PRO A 261 6.23 -5.45 6.85
N LEU A 262 7.49 -5.56 7.29
CA LEU A 262 7.85 -5.60 8.72
C LEU A 262 7.34 -4.38 9.50
N CYS A 263 7.12 -3.25 8.82
CA CYS A 263 6.58 -2.05 9.47
C CYS A 263 5.09 -2.15 9.85
N GLY A 264 4.30 -3.02 9.19
CA GLY A 264 2.88 -3.25 9.48
C GLY A 264 1.92 -2.07 9.25
N TRP A 265 2.36 -0.98 8.60
CA TRP A 265 1.62 0.27 8.47
C TRP A 265 1.24 0.63 7.02
N GLY A 266 1.42 -0.27 6.07
CA GLY A 266 1.26 0.02 4.63
C GLY A 266 -0.11 0.61 4.29
N VAL A 267 -1.19 -0.06 4.66
CA VAL A 267 -2.57 0.36 4.34
C VAL A 267 -2.96 1.62 5.11
N HIS A 268 -2.62 1.70 6.40
CA HIS A 268 -2.86 2.91 7.20
C HIS A 268 -2.21 4.15 6.56
N ARG A 269 -0.92 4.06 6.19
CA ARG A 269 -0.21 5.15 5.50
C ARG A 269 -0.81 5.47 4.14
N ALA A 270 -1.17 4.45 3.37
CA ALA A 270 -1.80 4.64 2.07
C ALA A 270 -3.06 5.51 2.18
N MET A 271 -3.92 5.22 3.16
CA MET A 271 -5.15 5.97 3.38
C MET A 271 -4.87 7.38 3.95
N THR A 272 -4.05 7.49 5.00
CA THR A 272 -3.77 8.80 5.63
C THR A 272 -3.03 9.75 4.71
N ASN A 273 -2.04 9.25 3.95
CA ASN A 273 -1.31 10.05 2.96
C ASN A 273 -2.19 10.38 1.76
N GLY A 274 -3.12 9.48 1.36
CA GLY A 274 -4.12 9.76 0.33
C GLY A 274 -5.05 10.91 0.71
N LEU A 275 -5.57 10.94 1.94
CA LEU A 275 -6.39 12.05 2.46
C LEU A 275 -5.61 13.37 2.45
N ARG A 276 -4.34 13.37 2.92
CA ARG A 276 -3.48 14.56 2.91
C ARG A 276 -3.16 15.03 1.48
N ALA A 277 -2.90 14.11 0.56
CA ALA A 277 -2.69 14.43 -0.84
C ALA A 277 -3.91 15.12 -1.47
N ALA A 278 -5.10 14.62 -1.15
CA ALA A 278 -6.35 15.21 -1.63
C ALA A 278 -6.55 16.64 -1.14
N ASP A 279 -6.26 16.92 0.13
CA ASP A 279 -6.34 18.27 0.69
C ASP A 279 -5.32 19.21 0.00
N ALA A 280 -4.11 18.74 -0.32
CA ALA A 280 -3.10 19.50 -1.06
C ALA A 280 -3.51 19.76 -2.53
N ILE A 281 -4.07 18.75 -3.21
CA ILE A 281 -4.60 18.89 -4.58
C ILE A 281 -5.77 19.86 -4.61
N GLU A 282 -6.67 19.79 -3.62
CA GLU A 282 -7.82 20.70 -3.50
C GLU A 282 -7.35 22.16 -3.41
N ALA A 283 -6.39 22.46 -2.52
CA ALA A 283 -5.84 23.80 -2.37
C ALA A 283 -5.22 24.30 -3.68
N PHE A 284 -4.44 23.46 -4.36
CA PHE A 284 -3.86 23.80 -5.67
C PHE A 284 -4.93 24.07 -6.74
N LEU A 285 -5.96 23.23 -6.83
CA LEU A 285 -7.02 23.40 -7.84
C LEU A 285 -7.89 24.63 -7.59
N ARG A 286 -8.05 25.05 -6.34
CA ARG A 286 -8.82 26.22 -5.94
C ARG A 286 -8.07 27.53 -6.19
N ASP A 287 -6.83 27.61 -5.74
CA ASP A 287 -6.09 28.87 -5.61
C ASP A 287 -4.85 28.94 -6.55
N GLY A 288 -4.44 27.83 -7.16
CA GLY A 288 -3.20 27.71 -7.94
C GLY A 288 -1.93 27.65 -7.07
N ASP A 289 -2.06 27.60 -5.74
CA ASP A 289 -0.94 27.56 -4.80
C ASP A 289 -0.29 26.17 -4.78
N VAL A 290 0.99 26.12 -5.13
CA VAL A 290 1.78 24.86 -5.14
C VAL A 290 2.35 24.50 -3.77
N SER A 291 2.34 25.40 -2.79
CA SER A 291 2.95 25.19 -1.47
C SER A 291 2.39 23.98 -0.74
N PRO A 292 1.06 23.71 -0.71
CA PRO A 292 0.52 22.50 -0.08
C PRO A 292 0.98 21.20 -0.74
N LEU A 293 1.24 21.22 -2.06
CA LEU A 293 1.78 20.05 -2.78
C LEU A 293 3.24 19.81 -2.41
N GLU A 294 4.03 20.88 -2.26
CA GLU A 294 5.41 20.78 -1.79
C GLU A 294 5.49 20.28 -0.34
N ASP A 295 4.63 20.79 0.55
CA ASP A 295 4.52 20.34 1.94
C ASP A 295 4.15 18.85 2.01
N TYR A 296 3.21 18.38 1.16
CA TYR A 296 2.87 16.96 1.06
C TYR A 296 4.07 16.13 0.62
N ARG A 297 4.79 16.56 -0.41
CA ARG A 297 5.98 15.89 -0.93
C ARG A 297 7.06 15.77 0.12
N GLN A 298 7.37 16.89 0.79
CA GLN A 298 8.38 16.94 1.86
C GLN A 298 7.99 16.07 3.05
N PHE A 299 6.72 16.08 3.45
CA PHE A 299 6.20 15.21 4.49
C PHE A 299 6.38 13.73 4.15
N CYS A 300 6.06 13.30 2.92
CA CYS A 300 6.23 11.92 2.47
C CYS A 300 7.71 11.50 2.49
N PHE A 301 8.60 12.38 2.04
CA PHE A 301 10.04 12.13 2.06
C PHE A 301 10.58 11.98 3.48
N GLN A 302 10.28 12.92 4.39
CA GLN A 302 10.69 12.85 5.79
C GLN A 302 10.11 11.61 6.50
N GLN A 303 8.87 11.24 6.20
CA GLN A 303 8.24 10.02 6.73
C GLN A 303 9.01 8.77 6.26
N TYR A 304 9.44 8.75 4.99
CA TYR A 304 10.20 7.65 4.42
C TYR A 304 11.60 7.55 5.02
N GLU A 305 12.32 8.65 5.20
CA GLU A 305 13.63 8.67 5.87
C GLU A 305 13.55 8.16 7.32
N ARG A 306 12.57 8.64 8.10
CA ARG A 306 12.34 8.13 9.47
C ARG A 306 12.02 6.63 9.49
N TYR A 307 11.27 6.17 8.50
CA TYR A 307 10.99 4.76 8.34
C TYR A 307 12.26 3.96 8.08
N LEU A 308 13.15 4.39 7.17
CA LEU A 308 14.42 3.70 6.89
C LEU A 308 15.29 3.59 8.13
N LEU A 309 15.41 4.66 8.93
CA LEU A 309 16.12 4.63 10.20
C LEU A 309 15.53 3.61 11.18
N GLY A 310 14.21 3.55 11.27
CA GLY A 310 13.50 2.56 12.10
C GLY A 310 13.71 1.13 11.60
N LEU A 311 13.68 0.94 10.28
CA LEU A 311 13.92 -0.36 9.64
C LEU A 311 15.33 -0.87 9.92
N THR A 312 16.34 -0.03 9.73
CA THR A 312 17.75 -0.36 10.02
C THR A 312 17.92 -0.80 11.48
N ARG A 313 17.34 -0.05 12.43
CA ARG A 313 17.36 -0.43 13.86
C ARG A 313 16.69 -1.78 14.09
N ARG A 314 15.56 -2.06 13.44
CA ARG A 314 14.84 -3.33 13.61
C ARG A 314 15.65 -4.49 13.06
N TYR A 315 16.24 -4.35 11.87
CA TYR A 315 17.09 -5.39 11.30
C TYR A 315 18.37 -5.62 12.10
N SER A 316 18.98 -4.57 12.67
CA SER A 316 20.20 -4.69 13.50
C SER A 316 19.98 -5.43 14.83
N MET A 317 18.75 -5.63 15.27
CA MET A 317 18.42 -6.44 16.45
C MET A 317 18.57 -7.94 16.20
N GLU A 318 18.47 -8.40 14.95
CA GLU A 318 18.69 -9.80 14.61
C GLU A 318 20.18 -10.09 14.42
N ARG A 319 20.78 -10.82 15.33
CA ARG A 319 22.23 -11.09 15.36
C ARG A 319 22.60 -12.55 15.30
N ARG A 320 21.63 -13.45 15.19
CA ARG A 320 21.90 -14.90 15.14
C ARG A 320 22.67 -15.34 13.90
N TRP A 321 22.53 -14.59 12.78
CA TRP A 321 23.14 -14.95 11.49
C TRP A 321 23.83 -13.76 10.81
N PRO A 322 24.81 -13.11 11.47
CA PRO A 322 25.40 -11.85 10.96
C PRO A 322 26.13 -12.02 9.62
N ALA A 323 26.66 -13.23 9.35
CA ALA A 323 27.35 -13.53 8.11
C ALA A 323 26.44 -14.07 6.99
N ALA A 324 25.18 -14.37 7.27
CA ALA A 324 24.26 -14.81 6.22
C ALA A 324 23.94 -13.65 5.26
N PRO A 325 23.93 -13.87 3.93
CA PRO A 325 23.85 -12.80 2.94
C PRO A 325 22.65 -11.85 3.11
N PHE A 326 21.49 -12.38 3.52
CA PHE A 326 20.30 -11.56 3.79
C PHE A 326 20.54 -10.55 4.92
N TRP A 327 21.13 -10.99 6.03
CA TRP A 327 21.38 -10.16 7.21
C TRP A 327 22.59 -9.25 7.02
N ALA A 328 23.68 -9.76 6.42
CA ALA A 328 24.86 -8.96 6.14
C ALA A 328 24.53 -7.71 5.32
N ARG A 329 23.66 -7.82 4.31
CA ARG A 329 23.19 -6.67 3.52
C ARG A 329 22.45 -5.63 4.37
N ARG A 330 21.67 -6.06 5.38
CA ARG A 330 20.84 -5.18 6.22
C ARG A 330 21.57 -4.61 7.43
N HIS A 331 22.70 -5.21 7.79
CA HIS A 331 23.58 -4.66 8.82
C HIS A 331 24.62 -3.67 8.26
N SER A 332 24.70 -3.54 6.93
CA SER A 332 25.62 -2.61 6.26
C SER A 332 24.98 -1.26 5.91
N PHE A 333 23.74 -1.03 6.31
CA PHE A 333 23.02 0.24 6.08
C PHE A 333 23.32 1.29 7.14
#